data_cada97eda71143c38a3759feb6c1c6aa
#
_entry.id   cada97eda71143c38a3759feb6c1c6aa
#
_cell.length_a   1.000
_cell.length_b   1.000
_cell.length_c   1.000
_cell.angle_alpha   90.00
_cell.angle_beta   90.00
_cell.angle_gamma   90.00
#
_symmetry.space_group_name_H-M   'P 1'
#
loop_
_entity.id
_entity.type
_entity.pdbx_description
1 polymer ?
#
loop_
_entity_poly.entity_id
_entity_poly.type
_entity_poly.pdbx_seq_one_letter_code
_entity_poly.pdbx_strand_id
1 'polypeptide(L)'
;MKAKDLMIPLSECAQVAEDRSLQEAMIMLSAFRQRYSRSDYSPRFVLVRDDRYRIVGVLRHLEILRGLGKTTAPGAPSLPKLIAAAPRVAARDAMTLYSEAEHIQADAPIEEAIARMLQGAFRHMLVVEAGTTIGILRLSEIFARVRKELGHAAQD
;
A
#
# COMPACT_ATOMS: atom_id res chain seq x y z
N MET A 1 0.90 -12.88 -19.34
CA MET A 1 0.44 -12.54 -17.96
C MET A 1 0.20 -11.05 -17.87
N LYS A 2 -0.91 -10.64 -17.34
CA LYS A 2 -1.33 -9.25 -17.19
C LYS A 2 -1.14 -8.78 -15.76
N ALA A 3 -1.09 -7.47 -15.53
CA ALA A 3 -0.96 -6.88 -14.20
C ALA A 3 -2.05 -7.40 -13.24
N LYS A 4 -3.30 -7.51 -13.70
CA LYS A 4 -4.42 -8.03 -12.89
C LYS A 4 -4.28 -9.49 -12.45
N ASP A 5 -3.48 -10.28 -13.16
CA ASP A 5 -3.30 -11.71 -12.84
C ASP A 5 -2.45 -11.93 -11.59
N LEU A 6 -1.65 -10.92 -11.20
CA LEU A 6 -0.81 -10.95 -9.99
C LEU A 6 -1.21 -9.93 -8.92
N MET A 7 -2.21 -9.10 -9.19
CA MET A 7 -2.62 -8.08 -8.23
C MET A 7 -3.25 -8.68 -6.97
N ILE A 8 -3.14 -7.95 -5.88
CA ILE A 8 -3.95 -8.13 -4.69
C ILE A 8 -5.22 -7.31 -4.89
N PRO A 9 -6.42 -7.92 -4.81
CA PRO A 9 -7.67 -7.20 -4.96
C PRO A 9 -7.81 -6.07 -3.93
N LEU A 10 -8.45 -4.98 -4.29
CA LEU A 10 -8.67 -3.85 -3.40
C LEU A 10 -9.45 -4.25 -2.13
N SER A 11 -10.33 -5.25 -2.24
CA SER A 11 -11.07 -5.82 -1.10
C SER A 11 -10.19 -6.48 -0.02
N GLU A 12 -8.96 -6.87 -0.36
CA GLU A 12 -7.98 -7.43 0.57
C GLU A 12 -6.98 -6.37 1.08
N CYS A 13 -7.12 -5.11 0.68
CA CYS A 13 -6.27 -4.01 1.08
C CYS A 13 -6.96 -3.18 2.17
N ALA A 14 -6.26 -2.90 3.26
CA ALA A 14 -6.74 -1.97 4.27
C ALA A 14 -6.90 -0.58 3.66
N GLN A 15 -8.02 0.08 3.94
CA GLN A 15 -8.34 1.42 3.45
C GLN A 15 -8.86 2.30 4.57
N VAL A 16 -8.61 3.59 4.46
CA VAL A 16 -9.15 4.62 5.34
C VAL A 16 -9.52 5.84 4.51
N ALA A 17 -10.57 6.56 4.91
CA ALA A 17 -10.88 7.85 4.32
C ALA A 17 -9.83 8.89 4.74
N GLU A 18 -9.55 9.84 3.87
CA GLU A 18 -8.46 10.82 4.07
C GLU A 18 -8.66 11.73 5.30
N ASP A 19 -9.90 11.92 5.75
CA ASP A 19 -10.25 12.72 6.93
C ASP A 19 -10.21 11.93 8.24
N ARG A 20 -10.00 10.62 8.19
CA ARG A 20 -9.91 9.77 9.38
C ARG A 20 -8.52 9.85 10.00
N SER A 21 -8.44 9.49 11.28
CA SER A 21 -7.20 9.57 12.06
C SER A 21 -6.20 8.47 11.73
N LEU A 22 -4.93 8.72 12.04
CA LEU A 22 -3.90 7.68 11.99
C LEU A 22 -4.19 6.52 12.94
N GLN A 23 -4.85 6.78 14.08
CA GLN A 23 -5.30 5.73 14.98
C GLN A 23 -6.26 4.76 14.27
N GLU A 24 -7.24 5.28 13.55
CA GLU A 24 -8.19 4.46 12.77
C GLU A 24 -7.48 3.69 11.65
N ALA A 25 -6.52 4.33 10.98
CA ALA A 25 -5.71 3.68 9.96
C ALA A 25 -4.91 2.49 10.54
N MET A 26 -4.31 2.65 11.70
CA MET A 26 -3.55 1.58 12.38
C MET A 26 -4.46 0.44 12.83
N ILE A 27 -5.65 0.74 13.34
CA ILE A 27 -6.66 -0.25 13.72
C ILE A 27 -7.09 -1.04 12.48
N MET A 28 -7.36 -0.36 11.37
CA MET A 28 -7.75 -0.98 10.11
C MET A 28 -6.65 -1.90 9.57
N LEU A 29 -5.39 -1.45 9.60
CA LEU A 29 -4.25 -2.27 9.19
C LEU A 29 -4.14 -3.53 10.03
N SER A 30 -4.29 -3.42 11.36
CA SER A 30 -4.24 -4.55 12.28
C SER A 30 -5.34 -5.57 11.97
N ALA A 31 -6.57 -5.12 11.74
CA ALA A 31 -7.70 -5.98 11.42
C ALA A 31 -7.49 -6.72 10.09
N PHE A 32 -7.01 -6.03 9.06
CA PHE A 32 -6.72 -6.64 7.77
C PHE A 32 -5.54 -7.61 7.82
N ARG A 33 -4.52 -7.34 8.62
CA ARG A 33 -3.42 -8.29 8.86
C ARG A 33 -3.91 -9.58 9.48
N GLN A 34 -4.80 -9.53 10.44
CA GLN A 34 -5.38 -10.73 11.05
C GLN A 34 -6.21 -11.54 10.06
N ARG A 35 -6.97 -10.88 9.19
CA ARG A 35 -7.90 -11.53 8.26
C ARG A 35 -7.21 -12.07 7.00
N TYR A 36 -6.26 -11.33 6.43
CA TYR A 36 -5.72 -11.59 5.08
C TYR A 36 -4.25 -12.01 5.07
N SER A 37 -3.59 -12.18 6.21
CA SER A 37 -2.22 -12.69 6.22
C SER A 37 -2.18 -14.17 5.80
N ARG A 38 -1.30 -14.45 4.84
CA ARG A 38 -1.02 -15.78 4.30
C ARG A 38 0.50 -15.99 4.28
N SER A 39 0.96 -17.20 3.92
CA SER A 39 2.40 -17.48 3.82
C SER A 39 3.17 -16.49 2.95
N ASP A 40 2.56 -16.04 1.85
CA ASP A 40 3.19 -15.15 0.87
C ASP A 40 2.68 -13.70 0.92
N TYR A 41 1.70 -13.39 1.76
CA TYR A 41 1.09 -12.08 1.87
C TYR A 41 0.76 -11.68 3.30
N SER A 42 1.15 -10.48 3.66
CA SER A 42 0.68 -9.79 4.86
C SER A 42 0.47 -8.31 4.55
N PRO A 43 -0.71 -7.74 4.84
CA PRO A 43 -0.95 -6.32 4.69
C PRO A 43 0.07 -5.49 5.50
N ARG A 44 0.73 -4.52 4.86
CA ARG A 44 1.77 -3.68 5.49
C ARG A 44 1.54 -2.19 5.35
N PHE A 45 0.44 -1.80 4.71
CA PHE A 45 0.10 -0.40 4.48
C PHE A 45 -1.41 -0.24 4.40
N VAL A 46 -1.84 1.00 4.53
CA VAL A 46 -3.24 1.42 4.39
C VAL A 46 -3.35 2.33 3.19
N LEU A 47 -4.27 2.03 2.29
CA LEU A 47 -4.62 2.91 1.19
C LEU A 47 -5.55 4.01 1.70
N VAL A 48 -5.32 5.22 1.22
CA VAL A 48 -6.14 6.38 1.57
C VAL A 48 -7.03 6.75 0.40
N ARG A 49 -8.32 6.84 0.67
CA ARG A 49 -9.33 7.24 -0.31
C ARG A 49 -9.84 8.65 -0.03
N ASP A 50 -10.18 9.37 -1.09
CA ASP A 50 -10.84 10.67 -1.00
C ASP A 50 -12.35 10.53 -0.79
N ASP A 51 -13.07 11.66 -0.77
CA ASP A 51 -14.54 11.74 -0.62
C ASP A 51 -15.31 11.16 -1.81
N ARG A 52 -14.64 10.93 -2.94
CA ARG A 52 -15.19 10.24 -4.13
C ARG A 52 -14.77 8.79 -4.22
N TYR A 53 -14.25 8.20 -3.14
CA TYR A 53 -13.75 6.82 -3.08
C TYR A 53 -12.60 6.50 -4.03
N ARG A 54 -11.86 7.51 -4.49
CA ARG A 54 -10.64 7.31 -5.28
C ARG A 54 -9.47 7.08 -4.35
N ILE A 55 -8.60 6.12 -4.70
CA ILE A 55 -7.36 5.90 -3.99
C ILE A 55 -6.37 7.00 -4.37
N VAL A 56 -5.97 7.81 -3.40
CA VAL A 56 -5.13 9.00 -3.60
C VAL A 56 -3.78 8.91 -2.92
N GLY A 57 -3.63 8.06 -1.91
CA GLY A 57 -2.39 7.98 -1.16
C GLY A 57 -2.22 6.66 -0.41
N VAL A 58 -1.09 6.56 0.25
CA VAL A 58 -0.68 5.39 1.02
C VAL A 58 -0.07 5.81 2.36
N LEU A 59 -0.36 5.02 3.38
CA LEU A 59 0.20 5.09 4.72
C LEU A 59 0.94 3.79 5.02
N ARG A 60 2.26 3.82 4.96
CA ARG A 60 3.14 2.76 5.46
C ARG A 60 3.59 3.10 6.88
N HIS A 61 4.27 2.20 7.54
CA HIS A 61 4.76 2.42 8.90
C HIS A 61 5.53 3.75 9.04
N LEU A 62 6.36 4.08 8.05
CA LEU A 62 7.17 5.29 8.09
C LEU A 62 6.34 6.57 7.94
N GLU A 63 5.36 6.60 7.02
CA GLU A 63 4.46 7.76 6.88
C GLU A 63 3.64 7.98 8.15
N ILE A 64 3.12 6.90 8.76
CA ILE A 64 2.39 6.98 10.02
C ILE A 64 3.30 7.55 11.11
N LEU A 65 4.48 6.99 11.29
CA LEU A 65 5.41 7.44 12.33
C LEU A 65 5.84 8.91 12.14
N ARG A 66 6.11 9.32 10.91
CA ARG A 66 6.41 10.72 10.59
C ARG A 66 5.24 11.65 10.88
N GLY A 67 4.02 11.24 10.51
CA GLY A 67 2.81 12.01 10.79
C GLY A 67 2.59 12.23 12.28
N LEU A 68 2.75 11.18 13.08
CA LEU A 68 2.66 11.27 14.53
C LEU A 68 3.76 12.18 15.12
N GLY A 69 4.99 12.07 14.60
CA GLY A 69 6.14 12.83 15.10
C GLY A 69 6.04 14.33 14.83
N LYS A 70 5.42 14.74 13.73
CA LYS A 70 5.26 16.17 13.36
C LYS A 70 4.40 16.98 14.33
N THR A 71 3.48 16.32 15.03
CA THR A 71 2.54 16.96 15.96
C THR A 71 3.03 16.96 17.40
N THR A 72 4.16 16.31 17.67
CA THR A 72 4.75 16.33 19.00
C THR A 72 5.48 17.66 19.22
N ALA A 73 5.32 18.24 20.42
CA ALA A 73 5.98 19.48 20.80
C ALA A 73 7.52 19.40 20.64
N PRO A 74 8.23 20.58 20.59
CA PRO A 74 9.67 20.58 20.45
C PRO A 74 10.36 19.63 21.45
N GLY A 75 11.31 18.85 20.96
CA GLY A 75 12.04 17.86 21.74
C GLY A 75 12.02 16.48 21.08
N ALA A 76 12.73 15.52 21.66
CA ALA A 76 12.78 14.17 21.12
C ALA A 76 11.39 13.53 21.14
N PRO A 77 11.00 12.81 20.06
CA PRO A 77 9.76 12.02 20.06
C PRO A 77 9.82 10.98 21.19
N SER A 78 8.68 10.78 21.85
CA SER A 78 8.52 9.75 22.87
C SER A 78 7.28 8.94 22.60
N LEU A 79 7.29 7.68 22.99
CA LEU A 79 6.14 6.79 22.76
C LEU A 79 4.83 7.35 23.31
N PRO A 80 4.74 7.89 24.54
CA PRO A 80 3.49 8.52 25.04
C PRO A 80 3.00 9.67 24.17
N LYS A 81 3.91 10.50 23.64
CA LYS A 81 3.55 11.63 22.75
C LYS A 81 3.00 11.13 21.42
N LEU A 82 3.62 10.10 20.84
CA LEU A 82 3.13 9.50 19.60
C LEU A 82 1.75 8.88 19.78
N ILE A 83 1.53 8.17 20.87
CA ILE A 83 0.23 7.57 21.20
C ILE A 83 -0.83 8.67 21.34
N ALA A 84 -0.54 9.76 22.05
CA ALA A 84 -1.46 10.87 22.22
C ALA A 84 -1.78 11.60 20.90
N ALA A 85 -0.85 11.61 19.95
CA ALA A 85 -1.05 12.23 18.62
C ALA A 85 -1.95 11.40 17.70
N ALA A 86 -1.98 10.08 17.85
CA ALA A 86 -2.63 9.18 16.91
C ALA A 86 -4.10 9.51 16.60
N PRO A 87 -4.97 9.87 17.56
CA PRO A 87 -6.34 10.23 17.26
C PRO A 87 -6.52 11.64 16.67
N ARG A 88 -5.46 12.45 16.63
CA ARG A 88 -5.51 13.87 16.24
C ARG A 88 -4.97 14.16 14.85
N VAL A 89 -4.19 13.25 14.26
CA VAL A 89 -3.58 13.43 12.94
C VAL A 89 -4.47 12.75 11.90
N ALA A 90 -4.90 13.52 10.89
CA ALA A 90 -5.68 12.96 9.79
C ALA A 90 -4.77 12.21 8.81
N ALA A 91 -5.32 11.17 8.17
CA ALA A 91 -4.61 10.36 7.19
C ALA A 91 -4.01 11.21 6.05
N ARG A 92 -4.76 12.21 5.54
CA ARG A 92 -4.30 13.12 4.48
C ARG A 92 -3.05 13.93 4.84
N ASP A 93 -2.83 14.19 6.14
CA ASP A 93 -1.70 14.99 6.61
C ASP A 93 -0.40 14.17 6.73
N ALA A 94 -0.50 12.86 6.64
CA ALA A 94 0.63 11.94 6.76
C ALA A 94 0.89 11.11 5.50
N MET A 95 -0.10 10.90 4.65
CA MET A 95 -0.02 10.02 3.48
C MET A 95 1.02 10.52 2.46
N THR A 96 1.59 9.57 1.72
CA THR A 96 2.28 9.85 0.46
C THR A 96 1.29 9.72 -0.68
N LEU A 97 1.22 10.75 -1.54
CA LEU A 97 0.34 10.73 -2.72
C LEU A 97 0.90 9.80 -3.80
N TYR A 98 0.00 9.14 -4.52
CA TYR A 98 0.37 8.41 -5.71
C TYR A 98 0.55 9.34 -6.91
N SER A 99 1.58 9.07 -7.71
CA SER A 99 1.79 9.70 -9.01
C SER A 99 1.17 8.88 -10.14
N GLU A 100 0.98 9.46 -11.33
CA GLU A 100 0.49 8.71 -12.49
C GLU A 100 1.43 7.57 -12.90
N ALA A 101 2.74 7.73 -12.69
CA ALA A 101 3.72 6.69 -12.98
C ALA A 101 3.51 5.41 -12.13
N GLU A 102 2.86 5.52 -10.99
CA GLU A 102 2.54 4.42 -10.08
C GLU A 102 1.21 3.72 -10.40
N HIS A 103 0.58 4.06 -11.51
CA HIS A 103 -0.63 3.41 -12.00
C HIS A 103 -0.32 2.51 -13.20
N ILE A 104 -0.93 1.34 -13.25
CA ILE A 104 -0.82 0.39 -14.36
C ILE A 104 -2.21 -0.08 -14.77
N GLN A 105 -2.46 -0.20 -16.06
CA GLN A 105 -3.73 -0.74 -16.54
C GLN A 105 -3.84 -2.24 -16.21
N ALA A 106 -5.03 -2.69 -15.84
CA ALA A 106 -5.30 -4.08 -15.47
C ALA A 106 -4.86 -5.08 -16.54
N ASP A 107 -5.08 -4.72 -17.80
CA ASP A 107 -4.75 -5.57 -18.94
C ASP A 107 -3.34 -5.35 -19.49
N ALA A 108 -2.53 -4.45 -18.89
CA ALA A 108 -1.15 -4.25 -19.32
C ALA A 108 -0.31 -5.52 -19.09
N PRO A 109 0.65 -5.81 -19.96
CA PRO A 109 1.60 -6.90 -19.76
C PRO A 109 2.39 -6.69 -18.47
N ILE A 110 2.67 -7.79 -17.74
CA ILE A 110 3.41 -7.70 -16.47
C ILE A 110 4.82 -7.10 -16.68
N GLU A 111 5.39 -7.28 -17.84
CA GLU A 111 6.69 -6.73 -18.22
C GLU A 111 6.71 -5.20 -18.20
N GLU A 112 5.57 -4.57 -18.53
CA GLU A 112 5.42 -3.11 -18.42
C GLU A 112 5.48 -2.66 -16.96
N ALA A 113 4.79 -3.36 -16.07
CA ALA A 113 4.85 -3.07 -14.64
C ALA A 113 6.27 -3.23 -14.09
N ILE A 114 6.96 -4.31 -14.48
CA ILE A 114 8.37 -4.56 -14.10
C ILE A 114 9.26 -3.40 -14.54
N ALA A 115 9.16 -3.00 -15.82
CA ALA A 115 9.96 -1.91 -16.36
C ALA A 115 9.73 -0.59 -15.60
N ARG A 116 8.48 -0.25 -15.31
CA ARG A 116 8.12 0.96 -14.54
C ARG A 116 8.62 0.90 -13.09
N MET A 117 8.51 -0.26 -12.44
CA MET A 117 9.02 -0.46 -11.07
C MET A 117 10.54 -0.28 -11.01
N LEU A 118 11.27 -0.83 -11.97
CA LEU A 118 12.72 -0.69 -12.06
C LEU A 118 13.14 0.76 -12.32
N GLN A 119 12.47 1.44 -13.25
CA GLN A 119 12.77 2.81 -13.61
C GLN A 119 12.47 3.80 -12.48
N GLY A 120 11.32 3.66 -11.81
CA GLY A 120 10.85 4.56 -10.76
C GLY A 120 11.23 4.12 -9.34
N ALA A 121 11.88 2.96 -9.18
CA ALA A 121 12.12 2.33 -7.88
C ALA A 121 10.83 2.13 -7.05
N PHE A 122 9.71 1.88 -7.70
CA PHE A 122 8.43 1.62 -7.05
C PHE A 122 8.38 0.21 -6.48
N ARG A 123 7.84 0.08 -5.28
CA ARG A 123 7.64 -1.23 -4.63
C ARG A 123 6.25 -1.80 -4.86
N HIS A 124 5.31 -0.98 -5.29
CA HIS A 124 3.97 -1.37 -5.68
C HIS A 124 3.37 -0.34 -6.63
N MET A 125 2.35 -0.75 -7.38
CA MET A 125 1.59 0.08 -8.30
C MET A 125 0.11 -0.14 -8.09
N LEU A 126 -0.69 0.89 -8.33
CA LEU A 126 -2.14 0.76 -8.38
C LEU A 126 -2.55 0.15 -9.71
N VAL A 127 -3.37 -0.88 -9.66
CA VAL A 127 -3.94 -1.52 -10.85
C VAL A 127 -5.29 -0.87 -11.14
N VAL A 128 -5.43 -0.33 -12.35
CA VAL A 128 -6.58 0.49 -12.76
C VAL A 128 -7.34 -0.19 -13.91
N GLU A 129 -8.65 -0.24 -13.81
CA GLU A 129 -9.55 -0.69 -14.87
C GLU A 129 -10.68 0.31 -15.03
N ALA A 130 -10.92 0.76 -16.27
CA ALA A 130 -11.93 1.77 -16.57
C ALA A 130 -11.86 3.01 -15.66
N GLY A 131 -10.66 3.50 -15.36
CA GLY A 131 -10.44 4.69 -14.53
C GLY A 131 -10.57 4.46 -13.03
N THR A 132 -10.83 3.22 -12.59
CA THR A 132 -11.01 2.88 -11.17
C THR A 132 -9.89 1.96 -10.70
N THR A 133 -9.33 2.23 -9.54
CA THR A 133 -8.37 1.31 -8.89
C THR A 133 -9.10 0.05 -8.43
N ILE A 134 -8.65 -1.11 -8.91
CA ILE A 134 -9.24 -2.42 -8.58
C ILE A 134 -8.34 -3.28 -7.69
N GLY A 135 -7.08 -2.91 -7.53
CA GLY A 135 -6.13 -3.64 -6.71
C GLY A 135 -4.75 -3.00 -6.71
N ILE A 136 -3.81 -3.71 -6.14
CA ILE A 136 -2.41 -3.32 -6.12
C ILE A 136 -1.54 -4.45 -6.64
N LEU A 137 -0.50 -4.10 -7.38
CA LEU A 137 0.56 -5.02 -7.80
C LEU A 137 1.82 -4.66 -7.02
N ARG A 138 2.31 -5.57 -6.19
CA ARG A 138 3.55 -5.36 -5.43
C ARG A 138 4.73 -6.06 -6.09
N LEU A 139 5.91 -5.50 -5.88
CA LEU A 139 7.18 -6.11 -6.31
C LEU A 139 7.34 -7.54 -5.73
N SER A 140 6.86 -7.75 -4.50
CA SER A 140 6.91 -9.06 -3.84
C SER A 140 6.10 -10.14 -4.55
N GLU A 141 4.97 -9.81 -5.19
CA GLU A 141 4.18 -10.77 -5.98
C GLU A 141 4.91 -11.18 -7.25
N ILE A 142 5.55 -10.22 -7.91
CA ILE A 142 6.41 -10.49 -9.08
C ILE A 142 7.57 -11.40 -8.68
N PHE A 143 8.25 -11.07 -7.58
CA PHE A 143 9.35 -11.88 -7.05
C PHE A 143 8.91 -13.30 -6.68
N ALA A 144 7.77 -13.44 -6.00
CA ALA A 144 7.21 -14.75 -5.64
C ALA A 144 6.91 -15.59 -6.89
N ARG A 145 6.42 -14.96 -7.96
CA ARG A 145 6.16 -15.64 -9.24
C ARG A 145 7.46 -16.12 -9.89
N VAL A 146 8.48 -15.26 -9.96
CA VAL A 146 9.80 -15.64 -10.50
C VAL A 146 10.38 -16.83 -9.71
N ARG A 147 10.34 -16.76 -8.38
CA ARG A 147 10.83 -17.85 -7.53
C ARG A 147 10.09 -19.17 -7.79
N LYS A 148 8.78 -19.11 -7.98
CA LYS A 148 7.95 -20.31 -8.27
C LYS A 148 8.37 -20.96 -9.60
N GLU A 149 8.57 -20.17 -10.63
CA GLU A 149 9.00 -20.70 -11.94
C GLU A 149 10.41 -21.29 -11.88
N LEU A 150 11.34 -20.66 -11.14
CA LEU A 150 12.69 -21.21 -10.94
C LEU A 150 12.65 -22.55 -10.17
N GLY A 151 11.76 -22.67 -9.18
CA GLY A 151 11.57 -23.92 -8.44
C GLY A 151 11.03 -25.09 -9.30
N HIS A 152 10.22 -24.79 -10.31
CA HIS A 152 9.74 -25.80 -11.27
C HIS A 152 10.86 -26.20 -12.27
N ALA A 153 11.63 -25.24 -12.75
CA ALA A 153 12.72 -25.48 -13.68
C ALA A 153 13.88 -26.32 -13.09
N ALA A 154 14.00 -26.39 -11.76
CA ALA A 154 15.01 -27.19 -11.07
C ALA A 154 14.59 -28.66 -10.83
N GLN A 155 13.35 -29.04 -11.19
CA GLN A 155 12.80 -30.38 -11.04
C GLN A 155 12.66 -31.16 -12.36
N ASP A 156 12.93 -30.50 -13.49
CA ASP A 156 13.02 -31.06 -14.85
C ASP A 156 14.48 -31.31 -15.25
#